data_afe69dedd1c8a7c6ee449a8a7bf70a91
#
_entry.id   afe69dedd1c8a7c6ee449a8a7bf70a91
#
_cell.length_a   1.000
_cell.length_b   1.000
_cell.length_c   1.000
_cell.angle_alpha   90.00
_cell.angle_beta   90.00
_cell.angle_gamma   90.00
#
_symmetry.space_group_name_H-M   'P 1'
#
loop_
_entity.id
_entity.type
_entity.pdbx_description
1 polymer ?
#
loop_
_entity_poly.entity_id
_entity_poly.type
_entity_poly.pdbx_seq_one_letter_code
_entity_poly.pdbx_strand_id
1 'polypeptide(L)'
;MSLHALYDLPAPAKLNLFLHVIGRRDDGYHLLQSIFTLINWQDTLHLERRADGRIQRHDLGPALPAEDLCLRAARALQQASGCPLGVDISIDKQVPWGAGLGGGSSDAATVLLGLNRLWDLRWSRERLLSLGATLGADVPFFLGGHTAFVEGIGEILTPIDLPAGRWAVLKPAAALPTPKIFSSQLLTRDTKPVKVAGLLDELQRQRETRQTTEKSEETFWGRNDLQAAAEALCPDVQQAARLLAERFGNSRMTGSGSAVFADAGGDDASETDAGISPVATLLEGSWPEGWVGRMCRGLANHPLEDWVN
;
A
#
# COMPACT_ATOMS: atom_id res chain seq x y z
N MET A 1 -26.41 -9.95 -19.72
CA MET A 1 -27.00 -8.73 -19.09
C MET A 1 -25.85 -7.74 -18.85
N SER A 2 -26.00 -6.47 -19.26
CA SER A 2 -24.96 -5.46 -19.00
C SER A 2 -25.07 -4.98 -17.54
N LEU A 3 -23.92 -4.91 -16.86
CA LEU A 3 -23.85 -4.37 -15.49
C LEU A 3 -24.18 -2.88 -15.51
N HIS A 4 -24.91 -2.41 -14.48
CA HIS A 4 -25.24 -1.00 -14.31
C HIS A 4 -24.48 -0.36 -13.17
N ALA A 5 -24.12 -1.12 -12.14
CA ALA A 5 -23.35 -0.67 -10.99
C ALA A 5 -22.54 -1.80 -10.38
N LEU A 6 -21.51 -1.41 -9.64
CA LEU A 6 -20.66 -2.25 -8.78
C LEU A 6 -20.51 -1.53 -7.45
N TYR A 7 -20.82 -2.21 -6.36
CA TYR A 7 -20.76 -1.63 -5.01
C TYR A 7 -19.75 -2.38 -4.14
N ASP A 8 -19.30 -1.71 -3.09
CA ASP A 8 -18.41 -2.26 -2.06
C ASP A 8 -17.09 -2.81 -2.62
N LEU A 9 -16.52 -2.11 -3.62
CA LEU A 9 -15.24 -2.50 -4.20
C LEU A 9 -14.10 -2.12 -3.23
N PRO A 10 -13.34 -3.10 -2.73
CA PRO A 10 -12.23 -2.82 -1.82
C PRO A 10 -11.02 -2.29 -2.56
N ALA A 11 -10.37 -1.29 -1.97
CA ALA A 11 -9.08 -0.75 -2.39
C ALA A 11 -8.08 -0.88 -1.22
N PRO A 12 -7.43 -2.05 -1.04
CA PRO A 12 -6.57 -2.33 0.09
C PRO A 12 -5.27 -1.52 0.04
N ALA A 13 -4.77 -1.12 1.21
CA ALA A 13 -3.46 -0.50 1.34
C ALA A 13 -2.32 -1.52 1.21
N LYS A 14 -1.08 -1.04 1.19
CA LYS A 14 0.13 -1.85 1.19
C LYS A 14 1.10 -1.43 2.30
N LEU A 15 2.01 -2.34 2.64
CA LEU A 15 3.22 -2.03 3.38
C LEU A 15 4.45 -2.32 2.53
N ASN A 16 5.51 -1.54 2.75
CA ASN A 16 6.86 -1.87 2.33
C ASN A 16 7.51 -2.62 3.49
N LEU A 17 7.66 -3.94 3.42
CA LEU A 17 8.28 -4.71 4.50
C LEU A 17 9.74 -4.31 4.71
N PHE A 18 10.40 -3.84 3.69
CA PHE A 18 11.63 -3.05 3.70
C PHE A 18 11.66 -2.12 2.48
N LEU A 19 12.54 -1.15 2.46
CA LEU A 19 12.78 -0.31 1.30
C LEU A 19 14.27 0.06 1.27
N HIS A 20 14.99 -0.51 0.33
CA HIS A 20 16.40 -0.20 0.08
C HIS A 20 16.52 0.71 -1.13
N VAL A 21 17.39 1.71 -1.04
CA VAL A 21 17.83 2.52 -2.17
C VAL A 21 19.18 2.01 -2.62
N ILE A 22 19.21 1.31 -3.75
CA ILE A 22 20.38 0.58 -4.25
C ILE A 22 21.18 1.37 -5.29
N GLY A 23 20.68 2.54 -5.68
CA GLY A 23 21.34 3.39 -6.66
C GLY A 23 20.49 4.54 -7.13
N ARG A 24 21.01 5.28 -8.11
CA ARG A 24 20.30 6.38 -8.76
C ARG A 24 20.55 6.32 -10.27
N ARG A 25 19.50 6.51 -11.05
CA ARG A 25 19.55 6.57 -12.53
C ARG A 25 20.03 7.95 -12.99
N ASP A 26 20.48 8.05 -14.22
CA ASP A 26 20.95 9.30 -14.84
C ASP A 26 19.80 10.34 -14.98
N ASP A 27 18.54 9.89 -15.09
CA ASP A 27 17.35 10.72 -15.10
C ASP A 27 16.94 11.23 -13.69
N GLY A 28 17.70 10.85 -12.67
CA GLY A 28 17.52 11.31 -11.29
C GLY A 28 16.62 10.44 -10.43
N TYR A 29 15.94 9.45 -10.97
CA TYR A 29 15.16 8.48 -10.20
C TYR A 29 16.06 7.54 -9.40
N HIS A 30 15.59 7.15 -8.22
CA HIS A 30 16.30 6.19 -7.36
C HIS A 30 15.88 4.77 -7.71
N LEU A 31 16.87 3.88 -7.77
CA LEU A 31 16.66 2.45 -7.90
C LEU A 31 16.38 1.88 -6.52
N LEU A 32 15.31 1.11 -6.43
CA LEU A 32 14.77 0.59 -5.18
C LEU A 32 14.74 -0.94 -5.19
N GLN A 33 14.82 -1.52 -4.00
CA GLN A 33 14.36 -2.88 -3.73
C GLN A 33 13.46 -2.86 -2.51
N SER A 34 12.36 -3.60 -2.58
CA SER A 34 11.36 -3.67 -1.52
C SER A 34 10.58 -5.00 -1.58
N ILE A 35 9.84 -5.32 -0.54
CA ILE A 35 8.70 -6.22 -0.62
C ILE A 35 7.45 -5.39 -0.34
N PHE A 36 6.49 -5.44 -1.28
CA PHE A 36 5.17 -4.90 -1.07
C PHE A 36 4.22 -6.03 -0.66
N THR A 37 3.47 -5.82 0.41
CA THR A 37 2.39 -6.71 0.85
C THR A 37 1.10 -5.94 1.04
N LEU A 38 -0.02 -6.55 0.65
CA LEU A 38 -1.35 -5.99 0.84
C LEU A 38 -1.78 -6.15 2.30
N ILE A 39 -2.54 -5.17 2.82
CA ILE A 39 -3.15 -5.23 4.14
C ILE A 39 -4.64 -4.89 4.08
N ASN A 40 -5.43 -5.40 5.03
CA ASN A 40 -6.88 -5.19 5.11
C ASN A 40 -7.31 -3.80 5.61
N TRP A 41 -6.44 -2.81 5.64
CA TRP A 41 -6.81 -1.40 5.73
C TRP A 41 -7.12 -0.91 4.33
N GLN A 42 -8.38 -0.63 4.05
CA GLN A 42 -8.83 -0.39 2.67
C GLN A 42 -9.82 0.76 2.59
N ASP A 43 -9.85 1.39 1.43
CA ASP A 43 -10.92 2.28 1.00
C ASP A 43 -12.02 1.47 0.33
N THR A 44 -13.21 2.06 0.18
CA THR A 44 -14.36 1.43 -0.47
C THR A 44 -14.84 2.30 -1.62
N LEU A 45 -15.00 1.71 -2.80
CA LEU A 45 -15.48 2.39 -3.99
C LEU A 45 -16.80 1.80 -4.46
N HIS A 46 -17.66 2.66 -5.00
CA HIS A 46 -18.87 2.27 -5.74
C HIS A 46 -18.79 2.90 -7.12
N LEU A 47 -19.15 2.15 -8.16
CA LEU A 47 -19.11 2.58 -9.54
C LEU A 47 -20.48 2.41 -10.17
N GLU A 48 -21.07 3.50 -10.64
CA GLU A 48 -22.36 3.52 -11.33
C GLU A 48 -22.18 3.99 -12.76
N ARG A 49 -22.61 3.16 -13.72
CA ARG A 49 -22.43 3.42 -15.14
C ARG A 49 -23.32 4.58 -15.62
N ARG A 50 -22.72 5.49 -16.39
CA ARG A 50 -23.40 6.60 -17.03
C ARG A 50 -23.44 6.40 -18.55
N ALA A 51 -24.56 6.77 -19.18
CA ALA A 51 -24.72 6.73 -20.64
C ALA A 51 -24.21 8.00 -21.33
N ASP A 52 -23.98 9.10 -20.58
CA ASP A 52 -23.62 10.41 -21.12
C ASP A 52 -22.10 10.62 -21.29
N GLY A 53 -21.29 9.59 -21.03
CA GLY A 53 -19.83 9.62 -21.15
C GLY A 53 -19.11 10.44 -20.08
N ARG A 54 -19.82 11.06 -19.12
CA ARG A 54 -19.21 11.87 -18.08
C ARG A 54 -18.61 11.00 -16.97
N ILE A 55 -17.47 11.45 -16.45
CA ILE A 55 -16.82 10.85 -15.28
C ILE A 55 -16.91 11.85 -14.15
N GLN A 56 -17.51 11.43 -13.04
CA GLN A 56 -17.68 12.23 -11.83
C GLN A 56 -17.27 11.44 -10.60
N ARG A 57 -16.79 12.13 -9.55
CA ARG A 57 -16.47 11.53 -8.26
C ARG A 57 -17.30 12.18 -7.16
N HIS A 58 -17.75 11.38 -6.22
CA HIS A 58 -18.51 11.75 -5.04
C HIS A 58 -17.75 11.26 -3.80
N ASP A 59 -17.32 12.20 -2.96
CA ASP A 59 -16.62 11.89 -1.74
C ASP A 59 -17.63 11.58 -0.64
N LEU A 60 -17.62 10.36 -0.08
CA LEU A 60 -18.53 9.94 0.99
C LEU A 60 -18.00 10.32 2.39
N GLY A 61 -16.89 11.03 2.45
CA GLY A 61 -16.23 11.53 3.63
C GLY A 61 -15.61 12.90 3.40
N PRO A 62 -14.43 13.19 3.96
CA PRO A 62 -13.71 14.44 3.72
C PRO A 62 -13.44 14.68 2.24
N ALA A 63 -13.57 15.92 1.79
CA ALA A 63 -13.33 16.28 0.40
C ALA A 63 -11.90 15.96 -0.03
N LEU A 64 -11.77 15.29 -1.17
CA LEU A 64 -10.49 14.95 -1.80
C LEU A 64 -10.08 16.06 -2.80
N PRO A 65 -8.80 16.12 -3.21
CA PRO A 65 -8.37 17.03 -4.26
C PRO A 65 -9.23 16.91 -5.52
N ALA A 66 -9.47 18.01 -6.22
CA ALA A 66 -10.32 18.06 -7.42
C ALA A 66 -9.86 17.08 -8.51
N GLU A 67 -8.55 16.88 -8.63
CA GLU A 67 -7.94 15.86 -9.50
C GLU A 67 -7.20 14.84 -8.63
N ASP A 68 -7.58 13.58 -8.76
CA ASP A 68 -6.94 12.47 -8.08
C ASP A 68 -6.68 11.29 -9.05
N LEU A 69 -6.10 10.23 -8.51
CA LEU A 69 -5.78 9.05 -9.31
C LEU A 69 -7.03 8.28 -9.76
N CYS A 70 -8.16 8.33 -9.03
CA CYS A 70 -9.42 7.69 -9.44
C CYS A 70 -9.94 8.31 -10.75
N LEU A 71 -10.07 9.64 -10.78
CA LEU A 71 -10.53 10.35 -11.97
C LEU A 71 -9.56 10.18 -13.14
N ARG A 72 -8.25 10.24 -12.87
CA ARG A 72 -7.22 10.01 -13.89
C ARG A 72 -7.29 8.59 -14.45
N ALA A 73 -7.48 7.57 -13.61
CA ALA A 73 -7.60 6.18 -14.02
C ALA A 73 -8.84 5.97 -14.91
N ALA A 74 -9.99 6.48 -14.51
CA ALA A 74 -11.22 6.36 -15.28
C ALA A 74 -11.10 7.04 -16.65
N ARG A 75 -10.56 8.26 -16.72
CA ARG A 75 -10.35 8.99 -17.99
C ARG A 75 -9.32 8.28 -18.89
N ALA A 76 -8.22 7.80 -18.31
CA ALA A 76 -7.20 7.08 -19.06
C ALA A 76 -7.77 5.80 -19.69
N LEU A 77 -8.56 5.03 -18.93
CA LEU A 77 -9.20 3.82 -19.44
C LEU A 77 -10.26 4.14 -20.49
N GLN A 78 -11.10 5.15 -20.28
CA GLN A 78 -12.11 5.59 -21.25
C GLN A 78 -11.45 5.99 -22.58
N GLN A 79 -10.41 6.81 -22.52
CA GLN A 79 -9.66 7.26 -23.70
C GLN A 79 -8.98 6.10 -24.43
N ALA A 80 -8.27 5.24 -23.69
CA ALA A 80 -7.51 4.14 -24.27
C ALA A 80 -8.40 3.02 -24.86
N SER A 81 -9.63 2.88 -24.35
CA SER A 81 -10.61 1.89 -24.85
C SER A 81 -11.54 2.45 -25.94
N GLY A 82 -11.66 3.77 -26.05
CA GLY A 82 -12.68 4.41 -26.88
C GLY A 82 -14.10 4.18 -26.38
N CYS A 83 -14.29 3.79 -25.11
CA CYS A 83 -15.59 3.51 -24.52
C CYS A 83 -16.41 4.81 -24.39
N PRO A 84 -17.67 4.86 -24.94
CA PRO A 84 -18.51 6.05 -24.85
C PRO A 84 -19.20 6.22 -23.50
N LEU A 85 -19.10 5.22 -22.61
CA LEU A 85 -19.75 5.22 -21.31
C LEU A 85 -18.97 6.07 -20.30
N GLY A 86 -19.69 6.70 -19.38
CA GLY A 86 -19.13 7.36 -18.21
C GLY A 86 -19.35 6.58 -16.94
N VAL A 87 -18.99 7.20 -15.82
CA VAL A 87 -19.15 6.62 -14.47
C VAL A 87 -19.30 7.69 -13.42
N ASP A 88 -20.16 7.44 -12.43
CA ASP A 88 -20.13 8.06 -11.12
C ASP A 88 -19.30 7.16 -10.19
N ILE A 89 -18.25 7.72 -9.59
CA ILE A 89 -17.35 7.05 -8.65
C ILE A 89 -17.65 7.61 -7.27
N SER A 90 -18.26 6.82 -6.38
CA SER A 90 -18.36 7.17 -4.96
C SER A 90 -17.24 6.53 -4.19
N ILE A 91 -16.55 7.28 -3.32
CA ILE A 91 -15.40 6.81 -2.57
C ILE A 91 -15.51 7.13 -1.08
N ASP A 92 -15.34 6.09 -0.25
CA ASP A 92 -15.16 6.20 1.21
C ASP A 92 -13.69 5.97 1.57
N LYS A 93 -13.00 7.04 1.97
CA LYS A 93 -11.56 7.04 2.29
C LYS A 93 -11.33 6.69 3.75
N GLN A 94 -10.78 5.50 3.98
CA GLN A 94 -10.35 5.00 5.27
C GLN A 94 -8.83 4.97 5.40
N VAL A 95 -8.11 4.76 4.29
CA VAL A 95 -6.64 4.74 4.26
C VAL A 95 -6.11 6.18 4.34
N PRO A 96 -5.30 6.53 5.36
CA PRO A 96 -4.80 7.88 5.54
C PRO A 96 -3.96 8.36 4.36
N TRP A 97 -4.19 9.58 3.92
CA TRP A 97 -3.46 10.20 2.82
C TRP A 97 -2.04 10.60 3.23
N GLY A 98 -1.08 10.51 2.29
CA GLY A 98 0.32 10.91 2.53
C GLY A 98 1.03 10.06 3.59
N ALA A 99 0.64 8.80 3.70
CA ALA A 99 1.10 7.87 4.73
C ALA A 99 2.15 6.85 4.25
N GLY A 100 2.45 6.78 2.95
CA GLY A 100 3.28 5.72 2.38
C GLY A 100 2.55 4.37 2.22
N LEU A 101 1.22 4.35 2.41
CA LEU A 101 0.35 3.17 2.36
C LEU A 101 -0.22 2.86 0.97
N GLY A 102 0.05 3.69 -0.03
CA GLY A 102 -0.37 3.46 -1.42
C GLY A 102 -1.86 3.62 -1.70
N GLY A 103 -2.67 4.19 -0.79
CA GLY A 103 -4.13 4.25 -0.91
C GLY A 103 -4.63 4.82 -2.24
N GLY A 104 -4.11 5.97 -2.70
CA GLY A 104 -4.53 6.55 -3.99
C GLY A 104 -4.20 5.69 -5.21
N SER A 105 -3.08 4.94 -5.17
CA SER A 105 -2.72 3.98 -6.23
C SER A 105 -3.62 2.75 -6.20
N SER A 106 -4.03 2.31 -5.01
CA SER A 106 -5.01 1.24 -4.82
C SER A 106 -6.38 1.64 -5.35
N ASP A 107 -6.84 2.86 -5.03
CA ASP A 107 -8.10 3.40 -5.56
C ASP A 107 -8.09 3.40 -7.10
N ALA A 108 -7.00 3.88 -7.72
CA ALA A 108 -6.86 3.88 -9.16
C ALA A 108 -6.90 2.47 -9.76
N ALA A 109 -6.22 1.51 -9.15
CA ALA A 109 -6.24 0.11 -9.59
C ALA A 109 -7.65 -0.47 -9.46
N THR A 110 -8.35 -0.23 -8.36
CA THR A 110 -9.73 -0.67 -8.14
C THR A 110 -10.68 -0.04 -9.16
N VAL A 111 -10.51 1.24 -9.51
CA VAL A 111 -11.25 1.89 -10.60
C VAL A 111 -10.99 1.20 -11.94
N LEU A 112 -9.73 0.89 -12.28
CA LEU A 112 -9.40 0.21 -13.54
C LEU A 112 -10.03 -1.19 -13.62
N LEU A 113 -9.92 -1.99 -12.55
CA LEU A 113 -10.52 -3.32 -12.46
C LEU A 113 -12.05 -3.26 -12.56
N GLY A 114 -12.64 -2.35 -11.78
CA GLY A 114 -14.10 -2.17 -11.75
C GLY A 114 -14.67 -1.70 -13.08
N LEU A 115 -14.05 -0.70 -13.72
CA LEU A 115 -14.49 -0.18 -15.02
C LEU A 115 -14.25 -1.16 -16.16
N ASN A 116 -13.16 -1.93 -16.12
CA ASN A 116 -12.94 -3.02 -17.09
C ASN A 116 -14.13 -3.98 -17.11
N ARG A 117 -14.69 -4.29 -15.94
CA ARG A 117 -15.86 -5.15 -15.79
C ARG A 117 -17.17 -4.42 -16.06
N LEU A 118 -17.37 -3.20 -15.54
CA LEU A 118 -18.61 -2.42 -15.66
C LEU A 118 -18.89 -2.00 -17.10
N TRP A 119 -17.85 -1.68 -17.86
CA TRP A 119 -17.93 -1.30 -19.28
C TRP A 119 -17.79 -2.48 -20.24
N ASP A 120 -17.65 -3.73 -19.72
CA ASP A 120 -17.46 -5.00 -20.48
C ASP A 120 -16.29 -4.92 -21.48
N LEU A 121 -15.18 -4.29 -21.06
CA LEU A 121 -14.01 -4.10 -21.94
C LEU A 121 -13.20 -5.38 -22.13
N ARG A 122 -13.19 -6.27 -21.13
CA ARG A 122 -12.48 -7.56 -21.13
C ARG A 122 -10.98 -7.42 -21.43
N TRP A 123 -10.38 -6.35 -20.97
CA TRP A 123 -8.93 -6.19 -21.10
C TRP A 123 -8.21 -7.20 -20.21
N SER A 124 -7.10 -7.73 -20.75
CA SER A 124 -6.20 -8.60 -19.96
C SER A 124 -5.50 -7.82 -18.85
N ARG A 125 -5.01 -8.54 -17.86
CA ARG A 125 -4.20 -7.98 -16.78
C ARG A 125 -2.99 -7.20 -17.30
N GLU A 126 -2.26 -7.74 -18.28
CA GLU A 126 -1.12 -7.07 -18.91
C GLU A 126 -1.46 -5.70 -19.48
N ARG A 127 -2.62 -5.59 -20.13
CA ARG A 127 -3.06 -4.31 -20.70
C ARG A 127 -3.41 -3.30 -19.62
N LEU A 128 -4.04 -3.74 -18.53
CA LEU A 128 -4.33 -2.89 -17.37
C LEU A 128 -3.05 -2.49 -16.64
N LEU A 129 -2.08 -3.40 -16.47
CA LEU A 129 -0.76 -3.11 -15.88
C LEU A 129 -0.04 -2.02 -16.68
N SER A 130 -0.03 -2.15 -18.02
CA SER A 130 0.59 -1.16 -18.91
C SER A 130 -0.05 0.22 -18.77
N LEU A 131 -1.38 0.29 -18.67
CA LEU A 131 -2.09 1.55 -18.43
C LEU A 131 -1.82 2.08 -17.03
N GLY A 132 -1.88 1.21 -16.00
CA GLY A 132 -1.63 1.57 -14.60
C GLY A 132 -0.25 2.17 -14.37
N ALA A 133 0.78 1.67 -15.03
CA ALA A 133 2.14 2.19 -14.97
C ALA A 133 2.24 3.67 -15.40
N THR A 134 1.36 4.14 -16.28
CA THR A 134 1.30 5.55 -16.69
C THR A 134 0.67 6.48 -15.66
N LEU A 135 -0.05 5.91 -14.69
CA LEU A 135 -0.76 6.66 -13.64
C LEU A 135 0.11 6.85 -12.39
N GLY A 136 0.90 5.84 -12.04
CA GLY A 136 1.77 5.88 -10.87
C GLY A 136 2.54 4.57 -10.67
N ALA A 137 3.71 4.64 -10.06
CA ALA A 137 4.62 3.49 -9.89
C ALA A 137 4.01 2.34 -9.06
N ASP A 138 3.17 2.66 -8.07
CA ASP A 138 2.54 1.65 -7.20
C ASP A 138 1.25 1.05 -7.80
N VAL A 139 0.64 1.66 -8.85
CA VAL A 139 -0.62 1.17 -9.45
C VAL A 139 -0.49 -0.26 -10.00
N PRO A 140 0.60 -0.61 -10.70
CA PRO A 140 0.81 -1.99 -11.18
C PRO A 140 0.82 -3.04 -10.06
N PHE A 141 1.33 -2.72 -8.87
CA PHE A 141 1.31 -3.66 -7.74
C PHE A 141 -0.12 -4.06 -7.35
N PHE A 142 -1.02 -3.09 -7.23
CA PHE A 142 -2.42 -3.36 -6.88
C PHE A 142 -3.18 -4.09 -8.00
N LEU A 143 -2.86 -3.80 -9.27
CA LEU A 143 -3.40 -4.54 -10.43
C LEU A 143 -2.85 -5.97 -10.54
N GLY A 144 -1.59 -6.17 -10.13
CA GLY A 144 -0.95 -7.49 -10.04
C GLY A 144 -1.61 -8.37 -8.99
N GLY A 145 -2.01 -7.76 -7.88
CA GLY A 145 -2.86 -8.39 -6.88
C GLY A 145 -2.16 -9.30 -5.88
N HIS A 146 -0.82 -9.42 -5.92
CA HIS A 146 -0.06 -10.34 -5.06
C HIS A 146 1.02 -9.60 -4.27
N THR A 147 1.44 -10.18 -3.14
CA THR A 147 2.71 -9.79 -2.52
C THR A 147 3.84 -9.95 -3.52
N ALA A 148 4.70 -8.95 -3.64
CA ALA A 148 5.75 -8.93 -4.65
C ALA A 148 7.07 -8.40 -4.11
N PHE A 149 8.16 -8.97 -4.60
CA PHE A 149 9.47 -8.35 -4.57
C PHE A 149 9.51 -7.29 -5.66
N VAL A 150 9.93 -6.08 -5.30
CA VAL A 150 9.81 -4.88 -6.10
C VAL A 150 11.19 -4.32 -6.40
N GLU A 151 11.44 -4.02 -7.66
CA GLU A 151 12.70 -3.45 -8.15
C GLU A 151 12.46 -2.25 -9.10
N GLY A 152 13.55 -1.72 -9.64
CA GLY A 152 13.49 -0.54 -10.51
C GLY A 152 13.20 0.73 -9.73
N ILE A 153 12.27 1.55 -10.20
CA ILE A 153 11.72 2.70 -9.47
C ILE A 153 10.42 2.35 -8.71
N GLY A 154 10.08 1.03 -8.67
CA GLY A 154 8.86 0.47 -8.07
C GLY A 154 7.97 -0.28 -9.05
N GLU A 155 8.37 -0.39 -10.34
CA GLU A 155 7.58 -0.92 -11.44
C GLU A 155 7.88 -2.38 -11.81
N ILE A 156 9.04 -2.91 -11.40
CA ILE A 156 9.41 -4.29 -11.67
C ILE A 156 8.93 -5.16 -10.51
N LEU A 157 7.95 -6.01 -10.80
CA LEU A 157 7.25 -6.81 -9.79
C LEU A 157 7.50 -8.29 -10.03
N THR A 158 8.09 -8.97 -9.05
CA THR A 158 8.21 -10.42 -9.01
C THR A 158 7.29 -10.96 -7.92
N PRO A 159 6.18 -11.64 -8.24
CA PRO A 159 5.30 -12.24 -7.24
C PRO A 159 6.09 -13.20 -6.33
N ILE A 160 5.80 -13.13 -5.04
CA ILE A 160 6.40 -14.02 -4.03
C ILE A 160 5.33 -14.49 -3.04
N ASP A 161 5.48 -15.73 -2.58
CA ASP A 161 4.63 -16.27 -1.53
C ASP A 161 5.19 -15.89 -0.16
N LEU A 162 4.44 -15.03 0.54
CA LEU A 162 4.68 -14.75 1.95
C LEU A 162 3.38 -15.04 2.71
N PRO A 163 3.46 -15.78 3.82
CA PRO A 163 2.28 -15.96 4.67
C PRO A 163 1.78 -14.60 5.17
N ALA A 164 0.46 -14.48 5.27
CA ALA A 164 -0.16 -13.29 5.81
C ALA A 164 0.35 -13.01 7.23
N GLY A 165 0.83 -11.78 7.46
CA GLY A 165 1.29 -11.31 8.77
C GLY A 165 0.20 -10.49 9.47
N ARG A 166 0.42 -10.20 10.77
CA ARG A 166 -0.36 -9.20 11.52
C ARG A 166 0.50 -7.96 11.74
N TRP A 167 -0.06 -6.82 11.46
CA TRP A 167 0.67 -5.55 11.45
C TRP A 167 -0.01 -4.51 12.33
N ALA A 168 0.72 -3.97 13.29
CA ALA A 168 0.31 -2.74 13.97
C ALA A 168 0.79 -1.56 13.12
N VAL A 169 -0.13 -0.74 12.62
CA VAL A 169 0.19 0.42 11.79
C VAL A 169 -0.19 1.69 12.53
N LEU A 170 0.73 2.66 12.59
CA LEU A 170 0.54 3.94 13.25
C LEU A 170 0.95 5.07 12.32
N LYS A 171 0.04 6.04 12.10
CA LYS A 171 0.28 7.17 11.21
C LYS A 171 0.18 8.47 12.00
N PRO A 172 1.30 9.21 12.17
CA PRO A 172 1.30 10.57 12.70
C PRO A 172 0.44 11.54 11.90
N ALA A 173 0.01 12.64 12.50
CA ALA A 173 -0.83 13.63 11.82
C ALA A 173 -0.18 14.18 10.53
N ALA A 174 1.15 14.35 10.53
CA ALA A 174 1.90 14.90 9.42
C ALA A 174 1.87 14.04 8.16
N ALA A 175 1.75 14.66 6.99
CA ALA A 175 2.01 14.08 5.68
C ALA A 175 3.39 14.54 5.20
N LEU A 176 4.19 13.61 4.68
CA LEU A 176 5.55 13.92 4.22
C LEU A 176 5.59 14.00 2.69
N PRO A 177 6.16 15.09 2.13
CA PRO A 177 6.34 15.20 0.68
C PRO A 177 7.44 14.25 0.21
N THR A 178 7.08 13.21 -0.52
CA THR A 178 8.01 12.21 -1.08
C THR A 178 9.25 12.82 -1.76
N PRO A 179 9.15 13.90 -2.59
CA PRO A 179 10.32 14.51 -3.20
C PRO A 179 11.32 15.06 -2.19
N LYS A 180 10.86 15.59 -1.05
CA LYS A 180 11.76 16.10 0.01
C LYS A 180 12.53 14.98 0.69
N ILE A 181 11.90 13.82 0.86
CA ILE A 181 12.56 12.63 1.42
C ILE A 181 13.69 12.17 0.49
N PHE A 182 13.39 12.00 -0.82
CA PHE A 182 14.37 11.55 -1.80
C PHE A 182 15.51 12.57 -2.06
N SER A 183 15.30 13.85 -1.81
CA SER A 183 16.33 14.89 -1.93
C SER A 183 17.20 15.07 -0.67
N SER A 184 16.87 14.38 0.44
CA SER A 184 17.60 14.50 1.70
C SER A 184 19.04 14.01 1.59
N GLN A 185 19.95 14.69 2.28
CA GLN A 185 21.36 14.24 2.43
C GLN A 185 21.50 13.05 3.37
N LEU A 186 20.48 12.78 4.21
CA LEU A 186 20.45 11.65 5.13
C LEU A 186 20.02 10.34 4.44
N LEU A 187 19.64 10.41 3.15
CA LEU A 187 19.25 9.24 2.39
C LEU A 187 20.45 8.36 2.03
N THR A 188 20.44 7.11 2.47
CA THR A 188 21.37 6.09 1.98
C THR A 188 21.00 5.74 0.54
N ARG A 189 21.99 5.73 -0.40
CA ARG A 189 21.76 5.54 -1.84
C ARG A 189 22.55 4.40 -2.46
N ASP A 190 23.26 3.65 -1.66
CA ASP A 190 24.24 2.62 -2.05
C ASP A 190 24.06 1.34 -1.23
N THR A 191 22.84 1.08 -0.74
CA THR A 191 22.54 -0.16 -0.05
C THR A 191 22.78 -1.34 -0.99
N LYS A 192 23.49 -2.34 -0.50
CA LYS A 192 23.82 -3.53 -1.32
C LYS A 192 22.54 -4.24 -1.73
N PRO A 193 22.37 -4.53 -3.05
CA PRO A 193 21.21 -5.28 -3.52
C PRO A 193 21.12 -6.66 -2.87
N VAL A 194 19.91 -7.08 -2.57
CA VAL A 194 19.60 -8.42 -2.08
C VAL A 194 19.08 -9.30 -3.21
N LYS A 195 19.35 -10.62 -3.12
CA LYS A 195 18.79 -11.59 -4.06
C LYS A 195 17.50 -12.16 -3.48
N VAL A 196 16.45 -12.23 -4.29
CA VAL A 196 15.11 -12.72 -3.89
C VAL A 196 15.19 -14.09 -3.20
N ALA A 197 15.92 -15.05 -3.77
CA ALA A 197 16.03 -16.39 -3.20
C ALA A 197 16.63 -16.37 -1.79
N GLY A 198 17.75 -15.68 -1.58
CA GLY A 198 18.36 -15.57 -0.25
C GLY A 198 17.49 -14.84 0.76
N LEU A 199 16.68 -13.90 0.29
CA LEU A 199 15.69 -13.18 1.10
C LEU A 199 14.56 -14.11 1.57
N LEU A 200 14.01 -14.92 0.66
CA LEU A 200 12.94 -15.87 1.01
C LEU A 200 13.42 -16.94 1.99
N ASP A 201 14.62 -17.47 1.78
CA ASP A 201 15.26 -18.42 2.71
C ASP A 201 15.46 -17.81 4.10
N GLU A 202 15.84 -16.53 4.16
CA GLU A 202 16.03 -15.82 5.43
C GLU A 202 14.70 -15.57 6.15
N LEU A 203 13.68 -15.11 5.42
CA LEU A 203 12.34 -14.90 5.97
C LEU A 203 11.73 -16.21 6.51
N GLN A 204 11.97 -17.32 5.82
CA GLN A 204 11.51 -18.63 6.27
C GLN A 204 12.25 -19.07 7.55
N ARG A 205 13.58 -18.95 7.59
CA ARG A 205 14.38 -19.27 8.79
C ARG A 205 13.95 -18.45 10.00
N GLN A 206 13.74 -17.16 9.84
CA GLN A 206 13.30 -16.29 10.93
C GLN A 206 11.94 -16.69 11.49
N ARG A 207 11.03 -17.20 10.66
CA ARG A 207 9.74 -17.73 11.10
C ARG A 207 9.86 -19.01 11.92
N GLU A 208 10.67 -19.94 11.47
CA GLU A 208 10.93 -21.19 12.16
C GLU A 208 11.57 -20.93 13.55
N THR A 209 12.48 -19.96 13.62
CA THR A 209 13.13 -19.55 14.87
C THR A 209 12.15 -18.86 15.84
N ARG A 210 11.19 -18.06 15.34
CA ARG A 210 10.16 -17.41 16.17
C ARG A 210 9.25 -18.41 16.89
N GLN A 211 9.01 -19.58 16.31
CA GLN A 211 8.22 -20.62 16.94
C GLN A 211 8.94 -21.32 18.10
N THR A 212 10.24 -21.16 18.20
CA THR A 212 11.10 -21.93 19.12
C THR A 212 11.81 -21.11 20.20
N THR A 213 11.88 -19.79 20.10
CA THR A 213 12.63 -18.93 21.03
C THR A 213 11.92 -17.65 21.40
N GLU A 214 11.99 -17.30 22.71
CA GLU A 214 11.57 -15.99 23.22
C GLU A 214 12.40 -14.87 22.57
N LYS A 215 11.69 -13.85 22.05
CA LYS A 215 12.16 -12.51 21.61
C LYS A 215 13.67 -12.36 21.35
N SER A 216 14.12 -12.64 20.14
CA SER A 216 15.41 -12.12 19.68
C SER A 216 15.22 -10.79 18.98
N GLU A 217 16.03 -9.77 19.33
CA GLU A 217 16.00 -8.42 18.76
C GLU A 217 16.29 -8.36 17.24
N GLU A 218 16.77 -9.45 16.65
CA GLU A 218 17.19 -9.53 15.24
C GLU A 218 16.11 -10.00 14.24
N THR A 219 14.86 -10.11 14.65
CA THR A 219 13.83 -10.88 13.93
C THR A 219 13.07 -10.14 12.85
N PHE A 220 13.34 -8.87 12.58
CA PHE A 220 12.67 -8.15 11.49
C PHE A 220 13.66 -7.75 10.40
N TRP A 221 13.66 -8.51 9.29
CA TRP A 221 14.61 -8.35 8.20
C TRP A 221 14.51 -7.00 7.49
N GLY A 222 15.67 -6.41 7.17
CA GLY A 222 15.82 -5.21 6.37
C GLY A 222 15.51 -3.90 7.11
N ARG A 223 15.55 -2.79 6.41
CA ARG A 223 15.28 -1.43 6.89
C ARG A 223 14.57 -0.61 5.83
N ASN A 224 14.11 0.58 6.18
CA ASN A 224 13.68 1.59 5.22
C ASN A 224 14.73 2.69 5.13
N ASP A 225 15.45 2.78 4.02
CA ASP A 225 16.51 3.76 3.81
C ASP A 225 16.00 5.21 3.80
N LEU A 226 14.69 5.42 3.60
CA LEU A 226 14.05 6.72 3.65
C LEU A 226 13.73 7.18 5.09
N GLN A 227 13.74 6.27 6.07
CA GLN A 227 13.24 6.55 7.42
C GLN A 227 14.03 7.64 8.13
N ALA A 228 15.36 7.62 8.09
CA ALA A 228 16.18 8.65 8.73
C ALA A 228 15.88 10.07 8.19
N ALA A 229 15.65 10.18 6.88
CA ALA A 229 15.27 11.44 6.25
C ALA A 229 13.87 11.90 6.68
N ALA A 230 12.93 10.96 6.83
CA ALA A 230 11.57 11.24 7.30
C ALA A 230 11.56 11.68 8.77
N GLU A 231 12.29 11.00 9.64
CA GLU A 231 12.43 11.34 11.07
C GLU A 231 13.05 12.73 11.29
N ALA A 232 14.04 13.10 10.48
CA ALA A 232 14.64 14.43 10.52
C ALA A 232 13.68 15.55 10.10
N LEU A 233 12.74 15.25 9.18
CA LEU A 233 11.73 16.22 8.74
C LEU A 233 10.50 16.26 9.66
N CYS A 234 10.21 15.16 10.33
CA CYS A 234 9.04 15.00 11.19
C CYS A 234 9.37 14.10 12.39
N PRO A 235 9.70 14.69 13.55
CA PRO A 235 10.02 13.93 14.77
C PRO A 235 8.91 12.98 15.22
N ASP A 236 7.65 13.22 14.84
CA ASP A 236 6.52 12.33 15.14
C ASP A 236 6.70 10.95 14.53
N VAL A 237 7.39 10.83 13.38
CA VAL A 237 7.71 9.52 12.78
C VAL A 237 8.62 8.72 13.70
N GLN A 238 9.65 9.37 14.29
CA GLN A 238 10.54 8.72 15.26
C GLN A 238 9.79 8.34 16.53
N GLN A 239 8.90 9.20 17.02
CA GLN A 239 8.09 8.91 18.20
C GLN A 239 7.17 7.71 17.96
N ALA A 240 6.48 7.67 16.82
CA ALA A 240 5.62 6.56 16.45
C ALA A 240 6.40 5.24 16.30
N ALA A 241 7.61 5.29 15.71
CA ALA A 241 8.49 4.13 15.59
C ALA A 241 8.92 3.60 16.96
N ARG A 242 9.26 4.47 17.90
CA ARG A 242 9.61 4.09 19.28
C ARG A 242 8.45 3.40 20.00
N LEU A 243 7.25 3.98 19.92
CA LEU A 243 6.06 3.41 20.55
C LEU A 243 5.75 1.99 20.06
N LEU A 244 5.87 1.78 18.75
CA LEU A 244 5.69 0.44 18.20
C LEU A 244 6.82 -0.51 18.59
N ALA A 245 8.08 -0.04 18.59
CA ALA A 245 9.23 -0.85 18.99
C ALA A 245 9.15 -1.28 20.47
N GLU A 246 8.75 -0.38 21.37
CA GLU A 246 8.54 -0.68 22.79
C GLU A 246 7.47 -1.75 23.00
N ARG A 247 6.40 -1.72 22.20
CA ARG A 247 5.28 -2.66 22.33
C ARG A 247 5.51 -4.01 21.64
N PHE A 248 6.08 -3.99 20.45
CA PHE A 248 6.18 -5.17 19.58
C PHE A 248 7.62 -5.68 19.38
N GLY A 249 8.62 -5.00 19.97
CA GLY A 249 10.03 -5.34 19.81
C GLY A 249 10.61 -5.00 18.43
N ASN A 250 9.82 -4.39 17.54
CA ASN A 250 10.24 -3.99 16.20
C ASN A 250 9.40 -2.83 15.69
N SER A 251 9.95 -2.06 14.76
CA SER A 251 9.17 -1.06 14.01
C SER A 251 9.88 -0.63 12.73
N ARG A 252 9.11 -0.12 11.77
CA ARG A 252 9.65 0.41 10.52
C ARG A 252 8.66 1.36 9.84
N MET A 253 9.19 2.37 9.16
CA MET A 253 8.40 3.23 8.29
C MET A 253 8.05 2.51 6.98
N THR A 254 6.83 2.70 6.46
CA THR A 254 6.42 2.22 5.15
C THR A 254 6.51 3.32 4.09
N GLY A 255 6.98 2.97 2.89
CA GLY A 255 7.15 3.94 1.80
C GLY A 255 8.01 5.12 2.20
N SER A 256 7.62 6.31 1.79
CA SER A 256 8.23 7.59 2.19
C SER A 256 7.63 8.19 3.48
N GLY A 257 6.82 7.42 4.19
CA GLY A 257 6.16 7.84 5.43
C GLY A 257 4.88 8.65 5.16
N SER A 258 4.26 9.15 6.21
CA SER A 258 4.68 9.18 7.62
C SER A 258 4.30 7.91 8.44
N ALA A 259 3.57 6.95 7.86
CA ALA A 259 3.16 5.78 8.62
C ALA A 259 4.35 4.87 8.96
N VAL A 260 4.31 4.34 10.17
CA VAL A 260 5.20 3.29 10.67
C VAL A 260 4.39 2.05 11.00
N PHE A 261 5.03 0.90 10.96
CA PHE A 261 4.37 -0.35 11.28
C PHE A 261 5.31 -1.26 12.10
N ALA A 262 4.71 -2.21 12.78
CA ALA A 262 5.41 -3.30 13.46
C ALA A 262 4.77 -4.64 13.09
N ASP A 263 5.56 -5.68 13.03
CA ASP A 263 5.07 -7.05 13.02
C ASP A 263 4.54 -7.38 14.42
N ALA A 264 3.24 -7.60 14.50
CA ALA A 264 2.54 -7.87 15.78
C ALA A 264 2.54 -9.36 16.16
N GLY A 265 3.15 -10.23 15.33
CA GLY A 265 3.22 -11.68 15.56
C GLY A 265 1.85 -12.37 15.55
N GLY A 266 1.89 -13.72 15.62
CA GLY A 266 0.73 -14.57 15.89
C GLY A 266 -0.21 -14.82 14.71
N ASP A 267 -0.40 -16.13 14.42
CA ASP A 267 -1.48 -16.68 13.59
C ASP A 267 -2.71 -17.05 14.44
N ASP A 268 -3.02 -16.30 15.50
CA ASP A 268 -4.21 -16.61 16.29
C ASP A 268 -5.48 -16.35 15.45
N ALA A 269 -5.92 -17.43 14.81
CA ALA A 269 -7.16 -17.53 14.05
C ALA A 269 -8.44 -17.36 14.93
N SER A 270 -8.29 -17.03 16.22
CA SER A 270 -9.38 -16.97 17.18
C SER A 270 -10.10 -15.62 17.29
N GLU A 271 -9.60 -14.56 16.66
CA GLU A 271 -10.32 -13.29 16.58
C GLU A 271 -11.10 -13.20 15.28
N THR A 272 -12.41 -13.40 15.39
CA THR A 272 -13.41 -13.24 14.31
C THR A 272 -13.32 -11.86 13.67
N ASP A 273 -13.67 -11.76 12.38
CA ASP A 273 -13.69 -10.57 11.52
C ASP A 273 -14.41 -9.31 12.09
N ALA A 274 -15.07 -9.44 13.23
CA ALA A 274 -15.82 -8.37 13.90
C ALA A 274 -14.97 -7.48 14.84
N GLY A 275 -13.70 -7.80 15.07
CA GLY A 275 -12.88 -7.15 16.09
C GLY A 275 -11.62 -6.48 15.53
N ILE A 276 -11.75 -5.48 14.64
CA ILE A 276 -10.65 -4.53 14.40
C ILE A 276 -10.58 -3.62 15.63
N SER A 277 -9.90 -4.12 16.66
CA SER A 277 -9.61 -3.30 17.84
C SER A 277 -8.72 -2.13 17.39
N PRO A 278 -9.08 -0.86 17.63
CA PRO A 278 -8.19 0.25 17.35
C PRO A 278 -6.85 0.01 18.04
N VAL A 279 -5.73 0.31 17.40
CA VAL A 279 -4.38 0.21 18.02
C VAL A 279 -4.35 0.99 19.34
N ALA A 280 -5.16 2.04 19.46
CA ALA A 280 -5.37 2.77 20.71
C ALA A 280 -5.74 1.89 21.91
N THR A 281 -6.45 0.76 21.69
CA THR A 281 -6.79 -0.19 22.75
C THR A 281 -5.62 -1.13 23.09
N LEU A 282 -4.66 -1.30 22.17
CA LEU A 282 -3.49 -2.14 22.36
C LEU A 282 -2.29 -1.40 22.94
N LEU A 283 -2.28 -0.08 22.82
CA LEU A 283 -1.24 0.78 23.38
C LEU A 283 -1.89 1.59 24.51
N GLU A 284 -1.63 1.24 25.74
CA GLU A 284 -2.07 1.99 26.91
C GLU A 284 -1.48 3.41 26.83
N GLY A 285 -2.32 4.39 26.57
CA GLY A 285 -1.94 5.81 26.50
C GLY A 285 -2.77 6.59 25.49
N SER A 286 -2.83 7.90 25.68
CA SER A 286 -3.44 8.82 24.72
C SER A 286 -2.46 9.12 23.59
N TRP A 287 -2.88 8.91 22.33
CA TRP A 287 -2.14 9.37 21.17
C TRP A 287 -2.13 10.90 21.08
N PRO A 288 -1.11 11.49 20.48
CA PRO A 288 -1.19 12.86 20.05
C PRO A 288 -2.39 13.07 19.11
N GLU A 289 -2.98 14.26 19.19
CA GLU A 289 -4.14 14.59 18.35
C GLU A 289 -3.82 14.42 16.85
N GLY A 290 -4.76 13.85 16.10
CA GLY A 290 -4.65 13.61 14.67
C GLY A 290 -3.84 12.35 14.28
N TRP A 291 -3.32 11.60 15.24
CA TRP A 291 -2.70 10.31 14.94
C TRP A 291 -3.76 9.24 14.72
N VAL A 292 -3.49 8.33 13.77
CA VAL A 292 -4.39 7.21 13.45
C VAL A 292 -3.62 5.91 13.53
N GLY A 293 -4.18 4.93 14.25
CA GLY A 293 -3.60 3.61 14.41
C GLY A 293 -4.59 2.50 14.07
N ARG A 294 -4.07 1.38 13.52
CA ARG A 294 -4.89 0.21 13.19
C ARG A 294 -4.09 -1.08 13.27
N MET A 295 -4.73 -2.14 13.81
CA MET A 295 -4.26 -3.50 13.61
C MET A 295 -4.74 -3.99 12.25
N CYS A 296 -3.82 -4.54 11.46
CA CYS A 296 -4.08 -5.00 10.11
C CYS A 296 -3.66 -6.47 9.96
N ARG A 297 -4.33 -7.17 9.05
CA ARG A 297 -3.90 -8.47 8.54
C ARG A 297 -3.31 -8.29 7.15
N GLY A 298 -2.26 -9.03 6.83
CA GLY A 298 -1.81 -9.19 5.46
C GLY A 298 -2.89 -9.89 4.63
N LEU A 299 -3.02 -9.49 3.38
CA LEU A 299 -3.86 -10.18 2.41
C LEU A 299 -2.93 -10.96 1.47
N ALA A 300 -3.25 -12.24 1.24
CA ALA A 300 -2.50 -13.05 0.28
C ALA A 300 -2.66 -12.48 -1.13
N ASN A 301 -3.90 -12.09 -1.47
CA ASN A 301 -4.28 -11.58 -2.78
C ASN A 301 -5.19 -10.36 -2.67
N HIS A 302 -5.20 -9.54 -3.72
CA HIS A 302 -6.18 -8.47 -3.85
C HIS A 302 -7.60 -9.06 -3.97
N PRO A 303 -8.60 -8.54 -3.24
CA PRO A 303 -9.95 -9.12 -3.25
C PRO A 303 -10.63 -9.14 -4.63
N LEU A 304 -10.16 -8.35 -5.59
CA LEU A 304 -10.66 -8.30 -6.96
C LEU A 304 -9.72 -9.00 -7.97
N GLU A 305 -8.78 -9.80 -7.50
CA GLU A 305 -7.79 -10.46 -8.35
C GLU A 305 -8.42 -11.28 -9.48
N ASP A 306 -9.45 -12.07 -9.18
CA ASP A 306 -10.12 -12.94 -10.16
C ASP A 306 -10.97 -12.18 -11.21
N TRP A 307 -10.99 -10.83 -11.16
CA TRP A 307 -11.79 -10.03 -12.10
C TRP A 307 -11.13 -9.87 -13.47
N VAL A 308 -9.85 -10.19 -13.57
CA VAL A 308 -9.05 -10.14 -14.81
C VAL A 308 -8.13 -11.37 -14.90
N ASN A 309 -8.05 -11.94 -16.09
CA ASN A 309 -7.15 -13.05 -16.41
C ASN A 309 -5.79 -12.53 -16.89
#